data_82a1d9ecac8ab94a3a475d0a7a0d67df
#
_entry.id   82a1d9ecac8ab94a3a475d0a7a0d67df
#
_cell.length_a   1.000
_cell.length_b   1.000
_cell.length_c   1.000
_cell.angle_alpha   90.00
_cell.angle_beta   90.00
_cell.angle_gamma   90.00
#
_symmetry.space_group_name_H-M   'P 1'
#
loop_
_entity.id
_entity.type
_entity.pdbx_description
1 polymer ?
#
loop_
_entity_poly.entity_id
_entity_poly.type
_entity_poly.pdbx_seq_one_letter_code
_entity_poly.pdbx_strand_id
1 'polypeptide(L)'
;MKASKHTTPAAAQETNSMIDAALKVEGARVTLPVSAAITKDAFTPEFIRTARDNFNNFHFQMGGDHALYYAMHIAEFMPSTEAAPNAIYKPLDRNIKPEIRYVKQATSQGDLTLEEYMNHPLYRAQAMVMVHKGKVVYESYPGMRPTDRHLTASTGKISLGAVLMQMIAQGKLDLQKPIIDYVPELKGTAWDELTVGSVANMTTGLDNEETIEAILQPDSPVTRFLASISGSPRASTGEVEDWIDVARDQKKLPSGENQGEVMRYASLNTTVLTKMIENIENKPFAEVFEERIWSKLHARRSMVYNLAPNGTALPVGFAAVMPEDYARFGVMFTPSWNAVSSERIIDEDLMKILYDNVDKERYAKGGKLQTSINDFNDAASGNALQFDYIWDDGAIAKSGNLCQMIYIDPKRDFVSVFFSTTPFVDGYGEFKAGAYQRAVAKMLNGE
;
A
#
# COMPACT_ATOMS: atom_id res chain seq x y z
N MET A 1 13.58 -3.47 -12.63
CA MET A 1 12.97 -4.80 -12.68
C MET A 1 13.35 -5.48 -14.00
N LYS A 2 14.06 -6.61 -13.98
CA LYS A 2 14.24 -7.41 -15.21
C LYS A 2 12.92 -8.14 -15.45
N ALA A 3 12.40 -8.06 -16.68
CA ALA A 3 11.21 -8.77 -17.11
C ALA A 3 11.21 -10.22 -16.58
N SER A 4 10.05 -10.71 -16.18
CA SER A 4 9.89 -12.09 -15.72
C SER A 4 10.47 -13.04 -16.77
N LYS A 5 11.07 -14.15 -16.36
CA LYS A 5 11.75 -15.12 -17.23
C LYS A 5 10.85 -15.82 -18.26
N HIS A 6 9.61 -15.35 -18.47
CA HIS A 6 8.61 -15.91 -19.38
C HIS A 6 8.09 -14.94 -20.44
N THR A 7 8.57 -13.70 -20.51
CA THR A 7 8.19 -12.77 -21.59
C THR A 7 8.92 -13.13 -22.88
N THR A 8 8.16 -13.24 -23.96
CA THR A 8 8.76 -13.38 -25.31
C THR A 8 9.51 -12.10 -25.68
N PRO A 9 10.57 -12.17 -26.55
CA PRO A 9 11.28 -10.97 -26.99
C PRO A 9 10.37 -9.88 -27.58
N ALA A 10 9.29 -10.28 -28.27
CA ALA A 10 8.29 -9.36 -28.82
C ALA A 10 7.50 -8.64 -27.73
N ALA A 11 7.03 -9.35 -26.69
CA ALA A 11 6.30 -8.75 -25.57
C ALA A 11 7.20 -7.80 -24.75
N ALA A 12 8.48 -8.15 -24.57
CA ALA A 12 9.43 -7.25 -23.91
C ALA A 12 9.70 -5.98 -24.71
N GLN A 13 9.73 -6.07 -26.05
CA GLN A 13 9.89 -4.91 -26.94
C GLN A 13 8.65 -4.02 -26.93
N GLU A 14 7.45 -4.59 -26.89
CA GLU A 14 6.20 -3.87 -26.79
C GLU A 14 6.10 -3.13 -25.43
N THR A 15 6.41 -3.80 -24.33
CA THR A 15 6.47 -3.20 -22.99
C THR A 15 7.42 -2.01 -22.95
N ASN A 16 8.63 -2.13 -23.49
CA ASN A 16 9.59 -1.03 -23.54
C ASN A 16 9.08 0.15 -24.38
N SER A 17 8.42 -0.11 -25.51
CA SER A 17 7.83 0.94 -26.35
C SER A 17 6.73 1.73 -25.61
N MET A 18 5.92 1.05 -24.80
CA MET A 18 4.87 1.69 -24.00
C MET A 18 5.46 2.55 -22.87
N ILE A 19 6.51 2.06 -22.22
CA ILE A 19 7.25 2.82 -21.20
C ILE A 19 7.86 4.08 -21.83
N ASP A 20 8.53 3.95 -22.97
CA ASP A 20 9.14 5.07 -23.68
C ASP A 20 8.10 6.13 -24.12
N ALA A 21 6.90 5.69 -24.49
CA ALA A 21 5.79 6.60 -24.81
C ALA A 21 5.32 7.37 -23.55
N ALA A 22 5.17 6.66 -22.44
CA ALA A 22 4.74 7.24 -21.18
C ALA A 22 5.75 8.29 -20.66
N LEU A 23 7.04 8.02 -20.80
CA LEU A 23 8.11 8.94 -20.37
C LEU A 23 8.21 10.22 -21.24
N LYS A 24 7.49 10.33 -22.35
CA LYS A 24 7.40 11.57 -23.15
C LYS A 24 6.38 12.56 -22.61
N VAL A 25 5.49 12.13 -21.72
CA VAL A 25 4.51 13.02 -21.10
C VAL A 25 5.22 13.97 -20.15
N GLU A 26 4.82 15.26 -20.17
CA GLU A 26 5.38 16.26 -19.28
C GLU A 26 5.19 15.85 -17.81
N GLY A 27 6.25 16.01 -17.00
CA GLY A 27 6.26 15.62 -15.60
C GLY A 27 6.42 14.13 -15.30
N ALA A 28 6.48 13.27 -16.33
CA ALA A 28 6.70 11.83 -16.16
C ALA A 28 8.16 11.48 -15.80
N ARG A 29 9.12 12.33 -16.16
CA ARG A 29 10.54 12.14 -15.81
C ARG A 29 10.88 12.80 -14.49
N VAL A 30 11.93 12.29 -13.86
CA VAL A 30 12.52 12.88 -12.66
C VAL A 30 13.54 13.93 -13.05
N THR A 31 13.23 15.19 -12.82
CA THR A 31 14.15 16.32 -12.96
C THR A 31 14.28 17.13 -11.67
N LEU A 32 13.26 17.10 -10.81
CA LEU A 32 13.22 17.82 -9.54
C LEU A 32 13.82 16.96 -8.41
N PRO A 33 14.62 17.54 -7.50
CA PRO A 33 14.99 16.87 -6.27
C PRO A 33 13.77 16.69 -5.36
N VAL A 34 13.78 15.69 -4.47
CA VAL A 34 12.66 15.46 -3.52
C VAL A 34 12.42 16.66 -2.60
N SER A 35 13.46 17.44 -2.30
CA SER A 35 13.36 18.67 -1.50
C SER A 35 12.44 19.74 -2.13
N ALA A 36 12.17 19.67 -3.43
CA ALA A 36 11.21 20.56 -4.09
C ALA A 36 9.80 20.47 -3.45
N ALA A 37 9.44 19.33 -2.88
CA ALA A 37 8.18 19.20 -2.13
C ALA A 37 8.16 19.99 -0.82
N ILE A 38 9.32 20.33 -0.26
CA ILE A 38 9.48 21.17 0.93
C ILE A 38 9.52 22.64 0.56
N THR A 39 10.41 23.03 -0.37
CA THR A 39 10.63 24.42 -0.79
C THR A 39 9.44 24.96 -1.58
N LYS A 40 8.81 24.09 -2.37
CA LYS A 40 7.67 24.40 -3.28
C LYS A 40 8.00 25.40 -4.39
N ASP A 41 9.24 25.82 -4.55
CA ASP A 41 9.65 26.81 -5.55
C ASP A 41 9.37 26.34 -6.99
N ALA A 42 9.47 25.03 -7.22
CA ALA A 42 9.16 24.40 -8.52
C ALA A 42 7.64 24.22 -8.75
N PHE A 43 6.81 24.31 -7.71
CA PHE A 43 5.36 24.09 -7.81
C PHE A 43 4.64 25.41 -8.19
N THR A 44 5.01 25.95 -9.33
CA THR A 44 4.36 27.14 -9.88
C THR A 44 2.91 26.87 -10.27
N PRO A 45 2.08 27.91 -10.42
CA PRO A 45 0.70 27.76 -10.93
C PRO A 45 0.64 27.03 -12.28
N GLU A 46 1.64 27.20 -13.14
CA GLU A 46 1.75 26.52 -14.42
C GLU A 46 2.06 25.03 -14.24
N PHE A 47 3.06 24.68 -13.42
CA PHE A 47 3.37 23.31 -13.07
C PHE A 47 2.14 22.58 -12.50
N ILE A 48 1.43 23.22 -11.55
CA ILE A 48 0.23 22.63 -10.91
C ILE A 48 -0.88 22.40 -11.94
N ARG A 49 -1.10 23.37 -12.84
CA ARG A 49 -2.10 23.21 -13.91
C ARG A 49 -1.74 22.04 -14.83
N THR A 50 -0.50 21.94 -15.30
CA THR A 50 -0.03 20.84 -16.14
C THR A 50 -0.14 19.50 -15.42
N ALA A 51 0.22 19.45 -14.13
CA ALA A 51 0.06 18.26 -13.31
C ALA A 51 -1.41 17.82 -13.22
N ARG A 52 -2.36 18.74 -13.08
CA ARG A 52 -3.80 18.46 -13.08
C ARG A 52 -4.31 17.99 -14.43
N ASP A 53 -3.90 18.64 -15.51
CA ASP A 53 -4.30 18.29 -16.88
C ASP A 53 -3.82 16.88 -17.27
N ASN A 54 -2.65 16.48 -16.77
CA ASN A 54 -2.04 15.17 -17.02
C ASN A 54 -2.43 14.11 -15.99
N PHE A 55 -3.21 14.44 -14.95
CA PHE A 55 -3.57 13.47 -13.94
C PHE A 55 -4.44 12.36 -14.53
N ASN A 56 -3.91 11.17 -14.45
CA ASN A 56 -4.66 9.93 -14.64
C ASN A 56 -3.96 8.83 -13.82
N ASN A 57 -4.62 7.69 -13.66
CA ASN A 57 -4.08 6.63 -12.84
C ASN A 57 -2.71 6.13 -13.32
N PHE A 58 -2.50 6.07 -14.63
CA PHE A 58 -1.23 5.61 -15.19
C PHE A 58 -0.08 6.57 -14.84
N HIS A 59 -0.22 7.87 -15.10
CA HIS A 59 0.81 8.87 -14.76
C HIS A 59 1.04 8.96 -13.26
N PHE A 60 -0.02 8.85 -12.47
CA PHE A 60 0.08 8.78 -11.02
C PHE A 60 0.94 7.59 -10.55
N GLN A 61 0.83 6.43 -11.19
CA GLN A 61 1.54 5.21 -10.83
C GLN A 61 3.00 5.18 -11.31
N MET A 62 3.35 5.97 -12.33
CA MET A 62 4.67 5.90 -12.98
C MET A 62 5.78 6.61 -12.19
N GLY A 63 5.46 7.57 -11.36
CA GLY A 63 6.46 8.43 -10.72
C GLY A 63 6.75 9.70 -11.53
N GLY A 64 7.94 10.29 -11.34
CA GLY A 64 8.35 11.53 -12.00
C GLY A 64 8.06 12.79 -11.17
N ASP A 65 8.19 13.96 -11.80
CA ASP A 65 8.03 15.24 -11.12
C ASP A 65 6.58 15.52 -10.73
N HIS A 66 5.61 15.15 -11.57
CA HIS A 66 4.20 15.28 -11.21
C HIS A 66 3.82 14.34 -10.06
N ALA A 67 4.39 13.14 -9.99
CA ALA A 67 4.13 12.22 -8.88
C ALA A 67 4.61 12.76 -7.53
N LEU A 68 5.70 13.55 -7.52
CA LEU A 68 6.14 14.26 -6.32
C LEU A 68 5.06 15.22 -5.79
N TYR A 69 4.31 15.85 -6.69
CA TYR A 69 3.17 16.70 -6.33
C TYR A 69 1.95 15.87 -5.94
N TYR A 70 1.58 14.85 -6.74
CA TYR A 70 0.42 14.01 -6.48
C TYR A 70 0.49 13.32 -5.12
N ALA A 71 1.65 12.79 -4.76
CA ALA A 71 1.83 12.09 -3.49
C ALA A 71 1.52 12.93 -2.26
N MET A 72 1.72 14.24 -2.36
CA MET A 72 1.49 15.20 -1.27
C MET A 72 0.11 15.88 -1.34
N HIS A 73 -0.60 15.79 -2.48
CA HIS A 73 -1.78 16.58 -2.78
C HIS A 73 -2.92 15.77 -3.39
N ILE A 74 -2.94 14.45 -3.17
CA ILE A 74 -3.89 13.55 -3.85
C ILE A 74 -5.37 13.95 -3.66
N ALA A 75 -5.71 14.59 -2.54
CA ALA A 75 -7.06 15.11 -2.29
C ALA A 75 -7.49 16.24 -3.25
N GLU A 76 -6.56 16.83 -4.01
CA GLU A 76 -6.89 17.85 -5.03
C GLU A 76 -7.35 17.25 -6.36
N PHE A 77 -7.12 15.94 -6.56
CA PHE A 77 -7.31 15.27 -7.85
C PHE A 77 -8.53 14.35 -7.89
N MET A 78 -9.01 13.91 -6.74
CA MET A 78 -10.15 13.00 -6.62
C MET A 78 -11.04 13.42 -5.46
N PRO A 79 -12.36 13.17 -5.53
CA PRO A 79 -13.22 13.31 -4.36
C PRO A 79 -12.64 12.61 -3.16
N SER A 80 -12.78 13.19 -1.98
CA SER A 80 -12.11 12.70 -0.77
C SER A 80 -13.02 12.78 0.44
N THR A 81 -12.80 11.88 1.40
CA THR A 81 -13.38 11.89 2.74
C THR A 81 -12.29 11.72 3.77
N GLU A 82 -12.59 11.99 5.02
CA GLU A 82 -11.61 11.88 6.11
C GLU A 82 -12.11 10.93 7.19
N ALA A 83 -11.18 10.16 7.75
CA ALA A 83 -11.32 9.50 9.05
C ALA A 83 -10.65 10.42 10.08
N ALA A 84 -11.46 11.03 10.94
CA ALA A 84 -10.98 12.05 11.88
C ALA A 84 -10.51 11.46 13.22
N PRO A 85 -9.45 12.00 13.86
CA PRO A 85 -9.12 11.66 15.23
C PRO A 85 -10.14 12.33 16.17
N ASN A 86 -10.61 11.60 17.18
CA ASN A 86 -11.45 12.14 18.25
C ASN A 86 -10.72 12.18 19.59
N ALA A 87 -9.69 11.35 19.77
CA ALA A 87 -8.83 11.38 20.93
C ALA A 87 -7.93 12.62 20.93
N ILE A 88 -7.63 13.14 22.13
CA ILE A 88 -6.71 14.29 22.27
C ILE A 88 -5.33 13.87 21.74
N TYR A 89 -4.77 14.67 20.83
CA TYR A 89 -3.42 14.46 20.34
C TYR A 89 -2.39 14.42 21.47
N LYS A 90 -1.55 13.40 21.45
CA LYS A 90 -0.40 13.27 22.35
C LYS A 90 0.85 13.05 21.50
N PRO A 91 1.86 13.93 21.54
CA PRO A 91 3.10 13.69 20.82
C PRO A 91 3.78 12.40 21.33
N LEU A 92 4.38 11.63 20.46
CA LEU A 92 5.25 10.54 20.88
C LEU A 92 6.55 11.10 21.49
N ASP A 93 7.00 10.52 22.59
CA ASP A 93 8.31 10.84 23.13
C ASP A 93 9.42 10.50 22.11
N ARG A 94 10.53 11.24 22.20
CA ARG A 94 11.72 10.98 21.39
C ARG A 94 12.81 10.34 22.23
N ASN A 95 13.41 9.27 21.72
CA ASN A 95 14.61 8.65 22.25
C ASN A 95 15.54 8.33 21.08
N ILE A 96 15.96 9.40 20.38
CA ILE A 96 16.71 9.30 19.13
C ILE A 96 18.01 8.53 19.33
N LYS A 97 18.24 7.55 18.46
CA LYS A 97 19.39 6.66 18.43
C LYS A 97 20.27 7.00 17.21
N PRO A 98 21.32 7.84 17.40
CA PRO A 98 22.15 8.30 16.29
C PRO A 98 22.82 7.16 15.50
N GLU A 99 23.06 6.03 16.13
CA GLU A 99 23.66 4.85 15.54
C GLU A 99 22.81 4.21 14.44
N ILE A 100 21.49 4.40 14.44
CA ILE A 100 20.57 3.85 13.43
C ILE A 100 20.96 4.29 12.02
N ARG A 101 21.44 5.52 11.83
CA ARG A 101 21.84 6.05 10.52
C ARG A 101 22.99 5.26 9.87
N TYR A 102 23.77 4.54 10.65
CA TYR A 102 24.92 3.76 10.17
C TYR A 102 24.59 2.29 9.86
N VAL A 103 23.34 1.85 10.09
CA VAL A 103 22.90 0.50 9.70
C VAL A 103 23.06 0.34 8.20
N LYS A 104 23.78 -0.72 7.77
CA LYS A 104 24.06 -1.00 6.37
C LYS A 104 23.16 -2.11 5.83
N GLN A 105 22.77 -1.96 4.57
CA GLN A 105 22.08 -2.99 3.81
C GLN A 105 22.62 -3.07 2.39
N ALA A 106 22.64 -4.29 1.85
CA ALA A 106 22.94 -4.51 0.45
C ALA A 106 21.82 -3.97 -0.44
N THR A 107 22.18 -3.16 -1.41
CA THR A 107 21.28 -2.55 -2.39
C THR A 107 21.84 -2.75 -3.81
N SER A 108 21.07 -2.43 -4.83
CA SER A 108 21.56 -2.41 -6.23
C SER A 108 22.67 -1.38 -6.46
N GLN A 109 22.84 -0.43 -5.55
CA GLN A 109 23.88 0.61 -5.59
C GLN A 109 25.08 0.27 -4.70
N GLY A 110 25.16 -0.96 -4.20
CA GLY A 110 26.15 -1.41 -3.23
C GLY A 110 25.65 -1.38 -1.79
N ASP A 111 26.55 -1.62 -0.85
CA ASP A 111 26.24 -1.58 0.57
C ASP A 111 26.16 -0.12 1.02
N LEU A 112 24.92 0.35 1.31
CA LEU A 112 24.67 1.71 1.78
C LEU A 112 24.28 1.71 3.25
N THR A 113 24.73 2.71 3.99
CA THR A 113 24.17 3.05 5.29
C THR A 113 22.74 3.59 5.13
N LEU A 114 21.92 3.56 6.18
CA LEU A 114 20.60 4.16 6.13
C LEU A 114 20.65 5.66 5.76
N GLU A 115 21.65 6.40 6.26
CA GLU A 115 21.83 7.81 5.92
C GLU A 115 22.13 8.01 4.42
N GLU A 116 23.00 7.18 3.86
CA GLU A 116 23.29 7.21 2.41
C GLU A 116 22.05 6.82 1.59
N TYR A 117 21.32 5.79 2.00
CA TYR A 117 20.07 5.37 1.35
C TYR A 117 19.02 6.49 1.35
N MET A 118 18.78 7.13 2.51
CA MET A 118 17.80 8.21 2.66
C MET A 118 18.12 9.45 1.82
N ASN A 119 19.39 9.69 1.53
CA ASN A 119 19.85 10.84 0.74
C ASN A 119 20.18 10.48 -0.71
N HIS A 120 20.06 9.21 -1.09
CA HIS A 120 20.42 8.78 -2.44
C HIS A 120 19.36 9.18 -3.47
N PRO A 121 19.72 9.83 -4.58
CA PRO A 121 18.76 10.37 -5.55
C PRO A 121 17.82 9.30 -6.14
N LEU A 122 18.31 8.08 -6.34
CA LEU A 122 17.54 6.98 -6.91
C LEU A 122 16.34 6.57 -6.04
N TYR A 123 16.51 6.56 -4.73
CA TYR A 123 15.47 6.07 -3.81
C TYR A 123 14.43 7.13 -3.45
N ARG A 124 14.68 8.39 -3.80
CA ARG A 124 13.72 9.51 -3.65
C ARG A 124 12.95 9.46 -2.34
N ALA A 125 13.65 9.14 -1.24
CA ALA A 125 13.06 9.08 0.08
C ALA A 125 12.48 10.44 0.47
N GLN A 126 11.24 10.45 0.99
CA GLN A 126 10.58 11.67 1.47
C GLN A 126 10.46 11.71 2.98
N ALA A 127 10.18 10.57 3.61
CA ALA A 127 10.18 10.46 5.07
C ALA A 127 10.47 9.04 5.53
N MET A 128 11.12 8.92 6.68
CA MET A 128 11.16 7.69 7.46
C MET A 128 10.99 8.04 8.94
N VAL A 129 10.09 7.31 9.60
CA VAL A 129 9.86 7.41 11.05
C VAL A 129 9.95 6.01 11.64
N MET A 130 10.77 5.85 12.68
CA MET A 130 10.90 4.59 13.43
C MET A 130 10.54 4.80 14.87
N VAL A 131 9.68 3.92 15.40
CA VAL A 131 9.22 3.92 16.79
C VAL A 131 9.62 2.61 17.45
N HIS A 132 10.27 2.66 18.60
CA HIS A 132 10.63 1.50 19.39
C HIS A 132 10.17 1.71 20.84
N LYS A 133 9.44 0.75 21.39
CA LYS A 133 8.88 0.83 22.75
C LYS A 133 8.12 2.13 22.98
N GLY A 134 7.26 2.48 22.01
CA GLY A 134 6.39 3.65 22.06
C GLY A 134 7.10 5.01 21.92
N LYS A 135 8.40 5.05 21.58
CA LYS A 135 9.18 6.29 21.43
C LYS A 135 9.79 6.37 20.04
N VAL A 136 9.80 7.55 19.42
CA VAL A 136 10.50 7.78 18.17
C VAL A 136 12.00 7.65 18.40
N VAL A 137 12.64 6.72 17.69
CA VAL A 137 14.09 6.44 17.80
C VAL A 137 14.87 6.94 16.58
N TYR A 138 14.19 7.14 15.46
CA TYR A 138 14.77 7.73 14.24
C TYR A 138 13.68 8.44 13.46
N GLU A 139 14.01 9.60 12.93
CA GLU A 139 13.15 10.31 11.98
C GLU A 139 14.01 11.09 10.98
N SER A 140 13.62 11.08 9.71
CA SER A 140 14.27 11.80 8.62
C SER A 140 13.23 12.21 7.58
N TYR A 141 13.33 13.45 7.09
CA TYR A 141 12.35 14.06 6.19
C TYR A 141 13.03 14.79 5.02
N PRO A 142 13.77 14.08 4.14
CA PRO A 142 14.48 14.73 3.05
C PRO A 142 13.56 15.34 1.98
N GLY A 143 12.31 14.85 1.85
CA GLY A 143 11.40 15.24 0.79
C GLY A 143 9.99 15.67 1.23
N MET A 144 9.73 15.88 2.54
CA MET A 144 8.47 16.41 3.05
C MET A 144 8.64 16.99 4.45
N ARG A 145 7.71 17.83 4.88
CA ARG A 145 7.69 18.30 6.28
C ARG A 145 7.06 17.24 7.19
N PRO A 146 7.42 17.18 8.46
CA PRO A 146 6.87 16.19 9.40
C PRO A 146 5.34 16.20 9.52
N THR A 147 4.71 17.34 9.21
CA THR A 147 3.25 17.53 9.31
C THR A 147 2.52 17.40 7.98
N ASP A 148 3.22 17.19 6.89
CA ASP A 148 2.58 16.95 5.59
C ASP A 148 1.95 15.55 5.57
N ARG A 149 0.87 15.39 4.81
CA ARG A 149 0.33 14.05 4.46
C ARG A 149 1.04 13.55 3.22
N HIS A 150 1.25 12.26 3.15
CA HIS A 150 1.75 11.58 1.97
C HIS A 150 0.84 10.44 1.59
N LEU A 151 0.76 10.16 0.31
CA LEU A 151 0.06 9.02 -0.23
C LEU A 151 0.60 7.72 0.36
N THR A 152 -0.30 6.85 0.80
CA THR A 152 0.06 5.53 1.31
C THR A 152 0.37 4.53 0.22
N ALA A 153 -0.13 4.75 -0.99
CA ALA A 153 -0.25 3.70 -2.00
C ALA A 153 -0.81 2.42 -1.35
N SER A 154 -0.39 1.25 -1.81
CA SER A 154 -0.94 -0.02 -1.30
C SER A 154 -0.67 -0.32 0.17
N THR A 155 0.20 0.45 0.86
CA THR A 155 0.32 0.28 2.32
C THR A 155 -1.00 0.59 3.02
N GLY A 156 -1.87 1.43 2.44
CA GLY A 156 -3.21 1.74 2.97
C GLY A 156 -4.13 0.54 3.15
N LYS A 157 -3.90 -0.57 2.41
CA LYS A 157 -4.71 -1.80 2.50
C LYS A 157 -4.73 -2.41 3.91
N ILE A 158 -3.68 -2.15 4.72
CA ILE A 158 -3.65 -2.66 6.10
C ILE A 158 -4.71 -2.03 7.00
N SER A 159 -5.21 -0.84 6.67
CA SER A 159 -6.34 -0.23 7.38
C SER A 159 -7.60 -1.09 7.24
N LEU A 160 -7.84 -1.62 6.04
CA LEU A 160 -8.91 -2.58 5.79
C LEU A 160 -8.61 -3.92 6.48
N GLY A 161 -7.37 -4.42 6.42
CA GLY A 161 -6.96 -5.65 7.11
C GLY A 161 -7.24 -5.60 8.61
N ALA A 162 -6.95 -4.49 9.27
CA ALA A 162 -7.24 -4.28 10.68
C ALA A 162 -8.75 -4.32 10.99
N VAL A 163 -9.58 -3.73 10.14
CA VAL A 163 -11.04 -3.79 10.27
C VAL A 163 -11.55 -5.23 10.06
N LEU A 164 -11.01 -5.95 9.06
CA LEU A 164 -11.38 -7.36 8.82
C LEU A 164 -11.13 -8.22 10.04
N MET A 165 -9.96 -8.13 10.69
CA MET A 165 -9.65 -8.89 11.90
C MET A 165 -10.69 -8.65 13.00
N GLN A 166 -11.05 -7.38 13.24
CA GLN A 166 -12.09 -7.04 14.24
C GLN A 166 -13.46 -7.62 13.89
N MET A 167 -13.86 -7.55 12.61
CA MET A 167 -15.17 -8.05 12.17
C MET A 167 -15.23 -9.58 12.21
N ILE A 168 -14.12 -10.28 11.92
CA ILE A 168 -14.02 -11.75 12.09
C ILE A 168 -14.19 -12.12 13.56
N ALA A 169 -13.44 -11.47 14.45
CA ALA A 169 -13.53 -11.72 15.90
C ALA A 169 -14.94 -11.47 16.47
N GLN A 170 -15.67 -10.51 15.89
CA GLN A 170 -17.05 -10.21 16.25
C GLN A 170 -18.09 -11.15 15.63
N GLY A 171 -17.68 -12.09 14.78
CA GLY A 171 -18.59 -12.97 14.05
C GLY A 171 -19.45 -12.28 13.00
N LYS A 172 -19.10 -11.04 12.61
CA LYS A 172 -19.83 -10.28 11.60
C LYS A 172 -19.55 -10.76 10.17
N LEU A 173 -18.39 -11.37 9.96
CA LEU A 173 -18.03 -12.00 8.69
C LEU A 173 -17.33 -13.35 8.94
N ASP A 174 -17.48 -14.24 7.97
CA ASP A 174 -16.88 -15.57 7.98
C ASP A 174 -16.04 -15.74 6.70
N LEU A 175 -14.76 -16.07 6.88
CA LEU A 175 -13.83 -16.25 5.77
C LEU A 175 -14.18 -17.43 4.85
N GLN A 176 -14.97 -18.39 5.32
CA GLN A 176 -15.38 -19.56 4.54
C GLN A 176 -16.64 -19.32 3.72
N LYS A 177 -17.40 -18.25 4.00
CA LYS A 177 -18.61 -17.94 3.24
C LYS A 177 -18.28 -17.36 1.86
N PRO A 178 -19.18 -17.58 0.88
CA PRO A 178 -19.08 -16.94 -0.42
C PRO A 178 -19.08 -15.42 -0.30
N ILE A 179 -18.20 -14.74 -1.04
CA ILE A 179 -18.13 -13.27 -1.04
C ILE A 179 -19.46 -12.64 -1.50
N ILE A 180 -20.20 -13.32 -2.37
CA ILE A 180 -21.51 -12.86 -2.90
C ILE A 180 -22.62 -12.83 -1.85
N ASP A 181 -22.44 -13.48 -0.71
CA ASP A 181 -23.39 -13.38 0.41
C ASP A 181 -23.33 -11.97 1.04
N TYR A 182 -22.20 -11.31 0.95
CA TYR A 182 -21.94 -9.97 1.48
C TYR A 182 -21.92 -8.89 0.40
N VAL A 183 -21.62 -9.26 -0.85
CA VAL A 183 -21.58 -8.37 -2.03
C VAL A 183 -22.50 -8.93 -3.11
N PRO A 184 -23.81 -8.83 -2.94
CA PRO A 184 -24.79 -9.44 -3.86
C PRO A 184 -24.74 -8.87 -5.26
N GLU A 185 -24.13 -7.70 -5.45
CA GLU A 185 -23.89 -7.08 -6.76
C GLU A 185 -23.03 -7.96 -7.67
N LEU A 186 -22.24 -8.88 -7.12
CA LEU A 186 -21.35 -9.79 -7.87
C LEU A 186 -22.00 -11.13 -8.22
N LYS A 187 -23.25 -11.38 -7.84
CA LYS A 187 -23.96 -12.64 -8.17
C LYS A 187 -24.09 -12.86 -9.67
N GLY A 188 -23.98 -14.12 -10.09
CA GLY A 188 -24.04 -14.53 -11.49
C GLY A 188 -22.75 -14.30 -12.25
N THR A 189 -21.61 -14.21 -11.60
CA THR A 189 -20.31 -13.92 -12.20
C THR A 189 -19.24 -14.92 -11.71
N ALA A 190 -17.98 -14.70 -12.10
CA ALA A 190 -16.85 -15.53 -11.65
C ALA A 190 -16.60 -15.46 -10.12
N TRP A 191 -17.27 -14.55 -9.41
CA TRP A 191 -17.17 -14.41 -7.95
C TRP A 191 -18.06 -15.37 -7.18
N ASP A 192 -19.03 -16.04 -7.83
CA ASP A 192 -20.02 -16.91 -7.13
C ASP A 192 -19.38 -18.02 -6.28
N GLU A 193 -18.25 -18.54 -6.72
CA GLU A 193 -17.55 -19.63 -6.02
C GLU A 193 -16.48 -19.15 -5.04
N LEU A 194 -16.18 -17.84 -5.01
CA LEU A 194 -15.07 -17.30 -4.23
C LEU A 194 -15.48 -17.06 -2.78
N THR A 195 -14.64 -17.52 -1.85
CA THR A 195 -14.82 -17.25 -0.42
C THR A 195 -14.26 -15.88 -0.03
N VAL A 196 -14.78 -15.30 1.05
CA VAL A 196 -14.21 -14.08 1.65
C VAL A 196 -12.72 -14.26 1.91
N GLY A 197 -12.29 -15.44 2.40
CA GLY A 197 -10.89 -15.75 2.69
C GLY A 197 -10.01 -15.74 1.43
N SER A 198 -10.49 -16.28 0.30
CA SER A 198 -9.71 -16.24 -0.94
C SER A 198 -9.51 -14.82 -1.47
N VAL A 199 -10.53 -13.97 -1.34
CA VAL A 199 -10.46 -12.55 -1.70
C VAL A 199 -9.52 -11.79 -0.76
N ALA A 200 -9.67 -12.00 0.57
CA ALA A 200 -8.86 -11.33 1.60
C ALA A 200 -7.37 -11.66 1.50
N ASN A 201 -7.04 -12.92 1.13
CA ASN A 201 -5.68 -13.42 1.01
C ASN A 201 -5.12 -13.31 -0.42
N MET A 202 -5.85 -12.70 -1.35
CA MET A 202 -5.44 -12.52 -2.76
C MET A 202 -5.14 -13.84 -3.47
N THR A 203 -6.04 -14.83 -3.31
CA THR A 203 -5.89 -16.17 -3.88
C THR A 203 -7.13 -16.59 -4.66
N THR A 204 -7.69 -15.68 -5.44
CA THR A 204 -8.98 -15.88 -6.11
C THR A 204 -8.92 -16.80 -7.33
N GLY A 205 -7.76 -16.90 -8.01
CA GLY A 205 -7.66 -17.56 -9.31
C GLY A 205 -8.33 -16.78 -10.46
N LEU A 206 -8.66 -15.49 -10.22
CA LEU A 206 -9.14 -14.60 -11.27
C LEU A 206 -7.98 -14.01 -12.09
N ASP A 207 -8.24 -13.68 -13.35
CA ASP A 207 -7.28 -13.05 -14.28
C ASP A 207 -7.20 -11.54 -14.02
N ASN A 208 -6.73 -11.16 -12.83
CA ASN A 208 -6.64 -9.77 -12.41
C ASN A 208 -5.35 -9.44 -11.63
N GLU A 209 -4.32 -10.27 -11.76
CA GLU A 209 -3.03 -10.01 -11.11
C GLU A 209 -2.37 -8.74 -11.68
N GLU A 210 -1.90 -7.88 -10.80
CA GLU A 210 -1.19 -6.63 -11.14
C GLU A 210 0.26 -6.94 -11.53
N THR A 211 0.46 -7.53 -12.70
CA THR A 211 1.79 -7.65 -13.33
C THR A 211 2.13 -6.36 -14.08
N ILE A 212 3.41 -6.17 -14.39
CA ILE A 212 3.85 -5.02 -15.20
C ILE A 212 3.16 -5.03 -16.55
N GLU A 213 3.08 -6.19 -17.19
CA GLU A 213 2.43 -6.38 -18.47
C GLU A 213 0.95 -5.96 -18.39
N ALA A 214 0.22 -6.42 -17.35
CA ALA A 214 -1.18 -6.08 -17.16
C ALA A 214 -1.38 -4.57 -16.89
N ILE A 215 -0.48 -3.92 -16.15
CA ILE A 215 -0.55 -2.49 -15.87
C ILE A 215 -0.28 -1.64 -17.11
N LEU A 216 0.56 -2.11 -18.01
CA LEU A 216 0.93 -1.38 -19.23
C LEU A 216 -0.03 -1.68 -20.40
N GLN A 217 -0.74 -2.82 -20.40
CA GLN A 217 -1.63 -3.21 -21.47
C GLN A 217 -2.95 -2.42 -21.41
N PRO A 218 -3.30 -1.61 -22.42
CA PRO A 218 -4.60 -0.94 -22.50
C PRO A 218 -5.75 -1.95 -22.41
N ASP A 219 -6.80 -1.59 -21.68
CA ASP A 219 -8.02 -2.40 -21.49
C ASP A 219 -7.80 -3.79 -20.86
N SER A 220 -6.64 -4.05 -20.28
CA SER A 220 -6.50 -5.22 -19.41
C SER A 220 -7.50 -5.12 -18.23
N PRO A 221 -7.88 -6.23 -17.58
CA PRO A 221 -8.69 -6.16 -16.36
C PRO A 221 -8.14 -5.21 -15.30
N VAL A 222 -6.81 -5.12 -15.19
CA VAL A 222 -6.10 -4.25 -14.24
C VAL A 222 -6.23 -2.78 -14.65
N THR A 223 -5.95 -2.42 -15.90
CA THR A 223 -6.03 -1.01 -16.33
C THR A 223 -7.46 -0.49 -16.36
N ARG A 224 -8.45 -1.31 -16.74
CA ARG A 224 -9.87 -0.98 -16.60
C ARG A 224 -10.26 -0.68 -15.17
N PHE A 225 -9.87 -1.56 -14.25
CA PHE A 225 -10.13 -1.35 -12.82
C PHE A 225 -9.49 -0.05 -12.31
N LEU A 226 -8.20 0.15 -12.57
CA LEU A 226 -7.49 1.34 -12.11
C LEU A 226 -8.07 2.63 -12.73
N ALA A 227 -8.51 2.60 -13.98
CA ALA A 227 -9.20 3.71 -14.62
C ALA A 227 -10.56 3.99 -13.96
N SER A 228 -11.35 2.97 -13.71
CA SER A 228 -12.71 3.11 -13.13
C SER A 228 -12.69 3.72 -11.73
N ILE A 229 -11.76 3.31 -10.87
CA ILE A 229 -11.65 3.87 -9.51
C ILE A 229 -11.13 5.31 -9.47
N SER A 230 -10.36 5.74 -10.48
CA SER A 230 -9.86 7.11 -10.60
C SER A 230 -10.78 8.03 -11.40
N GLY A 231 -11.87 7.50 -11.96
CA GLY A 231 -12.76 8.27 -12.84
C GLY A 231 -12.16 8.58 -14.21
N SER A 232 -11.11 7.85 -14.60
CA SER A 232 -10.50 7.96 -15.93
C SER A 232 -11.29 7.14 -16.95
N PRO A 233 -11.39 7.60 -18.21
CA PRO A 233 -12.07 6.84 -19.26
C PRO A 233 -11.27 5.58 -19.63
N ARG A 234 -11.99 4.54 -20.00
CA ARG A 234 -11.43 3.34 -20.61
C ARG A 234 -10.79 3.68 -21.96
N ALA A 235 -9.60 3.13 -22.23
CA ALA A 235 -8.80 3.49 -23.40
C ALA A 235 -9.53 3.20 -24.73
N SER A 236 -10.25 2.08 -24.84
CA SER A 236 -10.92 1.67 -26.10
C SER A 236 -12.25 2.36 -26.35
N THR A 237 -12.98 2.78 -25.30
CA THR A 237 -14.35 3.32 -25.45
C THR A 237 -14.43 4.82 -25.20
N GLY A 238 -13.50 5.40 -24.45
CA GLY A 238 -13.55 6.78 -23.99
C GLY A 238 -14.61 7.03 -22.91
N GLU A 239 -15.21 5.98 -22.34
CA GLU A 239 -16.24 6.06 -21.30
C GLU A 239 -15.66 5.71 -19.92
N VAL A 240 -16.16 6.36 -18.88
CA VAL A 240 -15.84 6.01 -17.49
C VAL A 240 -16.69 4.82 -17.06
N GLU A 241 -16.05 3.71 -16.68
CA GLU A 241 -16.73 2.51 -16.18
C GLU A 241 -16.98 2.64 -14.66
N ASP A 242 -18.02 1.99 -14.16
CA ASP A 242 -18.13 1.72 -12.72
C ASP A 242 -17.24 0.52 -12.36
N TRP A 243 -16.46 0.61 -11.28
CA TRP A 243 -15.57 -0.47 -10.86
C TRP A 243 -16.34 -1.76 -10.52
N ILE A 244 -17.62 -1.66 -10.12
CA ILE A 244 -18.46 -2.84 -9.88
C ILE A 244 -18.72 -3.60 -11.19
N ASP A 245 -18.98 -2.90 -12.30
CA ASP A 245 -19.15 -3.52 -13.61
C ASP A 245 -17.84 -4.17 -14.08
N VAL A 246 -16.71 -3.50 -13.85
CA VAL A 246 -15.39 -4.10 -14.13
C VAL A 246 -15.15 -5.35 -13.27
N ALA A 247 -15.57 -5.35 -12.00
CA ALA A 247 -15.49 -6.52 -11.15
C ALA A 247 -16.37 -7.67 -11.67
N ARG A 248 -17.59 -7.37 -12.11
CA ARG A 248 -18.52 -8.36 -12.69
C ARG A 248 -17.98 -9.01 -13.96
N ASP A 249 -17.19 -8.27 -14.73
CA ASP A 249 -16.60 -8.75 -16.00
C ASP A 249 -15.37 -9.65 -15.78
N GLN A 250 -14.85 -9.78 -14.57
CA GLN A 250 -13.67 -10.60 -14.29
C GLN A 250 -13.88 -12.04 -14.73
N LYS A 251 -12.79 -12.68 -15.18
CA LYS A 251 -12.77 -14.08 -15.63
C LYS A 251 -11.82 -14.90 -14.78
N LYS A 252 -12.05 -16.19 -14.72
CA LYS A 252 -11.06 -17.13 -14.17
C LYS A 252 -9.84 -17.19 -15.08
N LEU A 253 -8.68 -17.44 -14.48
CA LEU A 253 -7.45 -17.67 -15.24
C LEU A 253 -7.64 -18.82 -16.25
N PRO A 254 -7.12 -18.67 -17.47
CA PRO A 254 -7.19 -19.75 -18.50
C PRO A 254 -6.51 -21.05 -18.06
N SER A 255 -5.56 -20.98 -17.12
CA SER A 255 -4.88 -22.14 -16.53
C SER A 255 -5.80 -23.06 -15.73
N GLY A 256 -7.01 -22.60 -15.37
CA GLY A 256 -7.91 -23.36 -14.50
C GLY A 256 -7.49 -23.39 -13.03
N GLU A 257 -6.66 -22.46 -12.60
CA GLU A 257 -6.23 -22.34 -11.20
C GLU A 257 -7.44 -22.16 -10.28
N ASN A 258 -7.47 -22.90 -9.18
CA ASN A 258 -8.54 -22.78 -8.19
C ASN A 258 -8.23 -21.69 -7.16
N GLN A 259 -9.29 -21.17 -6.51
CA GLN A 259 -9.10 -20.30 -5.37
C GLN A 259 -8.26 -20.98 -4.27
N GLY A 260 -7.45 -20.22 -3.56
CA GLY A 260 -6.63 -20.71 -2.45
C GLY A 260 -5.29 -21.33 -2.86
N GLU A 261 -5.03 -21.57 -4.15
CA GLU A 261 -3.82 -22.27 -4.62
C GLU A 261 -2.59 -21.37 -4.74
N VAL A 262 -2.76 -20.15 -5.24
CA VAL A 262 -1.64 -19.25 -5.55
C VAL A 262 -1.98 -17.82 -5.09
N MET A 263 -1.02 -17.15 -4.45
CA MET A 263 -1.14 -15.73 -4.12
C MET A 263 -0.88 -14.89 -5.37
N ARG A 264 -1.92 -14.16 -5.84
CA ARG A 264 -1.87 -13.23 -6.96
C ARG A 264 -2.36 -11.87 -6.53
N TYR A 265 -1.48 -10.91 -6.55
CA TYR A 265 -1.77 -9.58 -6.04
C TYR A 265 -2.77 -8.84 -6.95
N ALA A 266 -3.91 -8.43 -6.38
CA ALA A 266 -4.95 -7.72 -7.10
C ALA A 266 -5.66 -6.68 -6.21
N SER A 267 -5.55 -5.41 -6.56
CA SER A 267 -6.20 -4.31 -5.83
C SER A 267 -7.72 -4.32 -5.95
N LEU A 268 -8.27 -4.89 -7.00
CA LEU A 268 -9.72 -5.09 -7.14
C LEU A 268 -10.29 -5.90 -5.97
N ASN A 269 -9.56 -6.92 -5.49
CA ASN A 269 -9.98 -7.71 -4.33
C ASN A 269 -10.17 -6.82 -3.08
N THR A 270 -9.27 -5.87 -2.87
CA THR A 270 -9.38 -4.90 -1.75
C THR A 270 -10.64 -4.04 -1.88
N THR A 271 -10.95 -3.57 -3.09
CA THR A 271 -12.14 -2.73 -3.33
C THR A 271 -13.43 -3.53 -3.12
N VAL A 272 -13.47 -4.79 -3.53
CA VAL A 272 -14.59 -5.71 -3.22
C VAL A 272 -14.75 -5.91 -1.71
N LEU A 273 -13.66 -6.09 -0.98
CA LEU A 273 -13.70 -6.18 0.50
C LEU A 273 -14.14 -4.87 1.16
N THR A 274 -13.77 -3.72 0.59
CA THR A 274 -14.27 -2.40 1.05
C THR A 274 -15.78 -2.37 0.95
N LYS A 275 -16.33 -2.73 -0.21
CA LYS A 275 -17.78 -2.81 -0.44
C LYS A 275 -18.47 -3.81 0.50
N MET A 276 -17.84 -4.95 0.76
CA MET A 276 -18.32 -5.93 1.72
C MET A 276 -18.49 -5.32 3.11
N ILE A 277 -17.47 -4.59 3.59
CA ILE A 277 -17.52 -3.91 4.89
C ILE A 277 -18.65 -2.87 4.92
N GLU A 278 -18.76 -2.06 3.88
CA GLU A 278 -19.82 -1.05 3.75
C GLU A 278 -21.22 -1.67 3.76
N ASN A 279 -21.40 -2.80 3.06
CA ASN A 279 -22.67 -3.51 3.04
C ASN A 279 -23.03 -4.12 4.42
N ILE A 280 -22.06 -4.70 5.14
CA ILE A 280 -22.29 -5.29 6.48
C ILE A 280 -22.59 -4.21 7.51
N GLU A 281 -21.81 -3.13 7.52
CA GLU A 281 -21.95 -2.04 8.52
C GLU A 281 -23.01 -1.00 8.14
N ASN A 282 -23.49 -1.02 6.88
CA ASN A 282 -24.38 -0.01 6.30
C ASN A 282 -23.85 1.43 6.51
N LYS A 283 -22.55 1.60 6.33
CA LYS A 283 -21.81 2.87 6.50
C LYS A 283 -20.66 2.94 5.50
N PRO A 284 -20.23 4.14 5.07
CA PRO A 284 -19.01 4.32 4.30
C PRO A 284 -17.79 3.75 5.04
N PHE A 285 -16.85 3.15 4.32
CA PHE A 285 -15.66 2.54 4.92
C PHE A 285 -14.84 3.51 5.79
N ALA A 286 -14.71 4.77 5.36
CA ALA A 286 -13.97 5.77 6.13
C ALA A 286 -14.58 6.01 7.53
N GLU A 287 -15.92 6.00 7.65
CA GLU A 287 -16.61 6.12 8.93
C GLU A 287 -16.42 4.85 9.78
N VAL A 288 -16.48 3.66 9.15
CA VAL A 288 -16.21 2.39 9.85
C VAL A 288 -14.79 2.38 10.40
N PHE A 289 -13.81 2.78 9.61
CA PHE A 289 -12.41 2.87 10.03
C PHE A 289 -12.19 3.93 11.11
N GLU A 290 -12.85 5.08 11.00
CA GLU A 290 -12.83 6.13 12.02
C GLU A 290 -13.35 5.60 13.36
N GLU A 291 -14.56 5.07 13.39
CA GLU A 291 -15.21 4.59 14.62
C GLU A 291 -14.42 3.45 15.30
N ARG A 292 -13.87 2.54 14.48
CA ARG A 292 -13.20 1.35 15.00
C ARG A 292 -11.77 1.59 15.43
N ILE A 293 -11.07 2.51 14.75
CA ILE A 293 -9.62 2.65 14.86
C ILE A 293 -9.18 4.10 15.01
N TRP A 294 -9.38 4.95 13.98
CA TRP A 294 -8.67 6.22 13.89
C TRP A 294 -9.07 7.22 14.96
N SER A 295 -10.35 7.31 15.30
CA SER A 295 -10.85 8.18 16.36
C SER A 295 -10.28 7.88 17.74
N LYS A 296 -9.77 6.68 17.95
CA LYS A 296 -9.22 6.19 19.23
C LYS A 296 -7.71 6.40 19.34
N LEU A 297 -7.04 6.63 18.22
CA LEU A 297 -5.62 6.96 18.18
C LEU A 297 -5.42 8.43 18.58
N HIS A 298 -4.35 8.70 19.35
CA HIS A 298 -3.95 10.06 19.69
C HIS A 298 -3.27 10.75 18.48
N ALA A 299 -3.85 10.59 17.29
CA ALA A 299 -3.33 11.13 16.04
C ALA A 299 -3.49 12.65 15.98
N ARG A 300 -2.59 13.29 15.23
CA ARG A 300 -2.61 14.74 15.03
C ARG A 300 -3.57 15.18 13.92
N ARG A 301 -3.70 14.36 12.88
CA ARG A 301 -4.48 14.69 11.68
C ARG A 301 -5.36 13.52 11.26
N SER A 302 -6.40 13.84 10.53
CA SER A 302 -7.23 12.85 9.84
C SER A 302 -6.43 12.08 8.82
N MET A 303 -6.75 10.78 8.64
CA MET A 303 -6.38 10.03 7.46
C MET A 303 -7.39 10.35 6.35
N VAL A 304 -6.90 10.72 5.18
CA VAL A 304 -7.74 11.02 4.01
C VAL A 304 -7.88 9.77 3.17
N TYR A 305 -9.09 9.48 2.70
CA TYR A 305 -9.37 8.49 1.66
C TYR A 305 -9.96 9.17 0.45
N ASN A 306 -9.41 8.92 -0.74
CA ASN A 306 -10.09 9.28 -1.97
C ASN A 306 -11.27 8.33 -2.22
N LEU A 307 -12.21 8.81 -3.00
CA LEU A 307 -13.43 8.09 -3.36
C LEU A 307 -13.42 7.77 -4.85
N ALA A 308 -13.86 6.56 -5.20
CA ALA A 308 -14.23 6.24 -6.56
C ALA A 308 -15.45 7.09 -7.00
N PRO A 309 -15.74 7.22 -8.30
CA PRO A 309 -16.89 7.99 -8.79
C PRO A 309 -18.23 7.61 -8.18
N ASN A 310 -18.41 6.34 -7.81
CA ASN A 310 -19.61 5.84 -7.13
C ASN A 310 -19.60 6.03 -5.59
N GLY A 311 -18.61 6.72 -5.04
CA GLY A 311 -18.50 7.05 -3.61
C GLY A 311 -17.79 5.99 -2.76
N THR A 312 -17.36 4.86 -3.31
CA THR A 312 -16.60 3.85 -2.55
C THR A 312 -15.23 4.41 -2.13
N ALA A 313 -14.91 4.32 -0.85
CA ALA A 313 -13.59 4.70 -0.34
C ALA A 313 -12.49 3.76 -0.86
N LEU A 314 -11.29 4.30 -1.06
CA LEU A 314 -10.19 3.61 -1.73
C LEU A 314 -8.99 3.33 -0.80
N PRO A 315 -9.13 2.53 0.26
CA PRO A 315 -7.99 2.07 1.06
C PRO A 315 -7.01 1.24 0.23
N VAL A 316 -7.41 0.86 -0.95
CA VAL A 316 -6.61 0.10 -1.93
C VAL A 316 -5.26 0.76 -2.24
N GLY A 317 -5.15 2.09 -2.11
CA GLY A 317 -3.91 2.81 -2.38
C GLY A 317 -4.07 4.32 -2.53
N PHE A 318 -5.29 4.81 -2.44
CA PHE A 318 -5.62 6.22 -2.57
C PHE A 318 -6.02 6.78 -1.20
N ALA A 319 -5.07 6.75 -0.27
CA ALA A 319 -5.21 7.36 1.04
C ALA A 319 -3.96 8.19 1.34
N ALA A 320 -4.10 9.22 2.17
CA ALA A 320 -2.99 10.07 2.56
C ALA A 320 -2.97 10.29 4.08
N VAL A 321 -1.78 10.21 4.67
CA VAL A 321 -1.58 10.24 6.11
C VAL A 321 -0.26 10.91 6.47
N MET A 322 -0.19 11.52 7.66
CA MET A 322 1.03 12.06 8.23
C MET A 322 1.96 10.92 8.69
N PRO A 323 3.29 10.97 8.45
CA PRO A 323 4.20 9.86 8.74
C PRO A 323 4.14 9.38 10.20
N GLU A 324 4.17 10.30 11.18
CA GLU A 324 4.07 9.94 12.60
C GLU A 324 2.71 9.35 12.96
N ASP A 325 1.61 9.84 12.38
CA ASP A 325 0.28 9.30 12.64
C ASP A 325 0.13 7.89 12.03
N TYR A 326 0.81 7.64 10.89
CA TYR A 326 0.84 6.29 10.32
C TYR A 326 1.70 5.33 11.16
N ALA A 327 2.79 5.83 11.76
CA ALA A 327 3.55 5.05 12.73
C ALA A 327 2.69 4.72 13.98
N ARG A 328 1.83 5.66 14.46
CA ARG A 328 0.87 5.39 15.55
C ARG A 328 -0.09 4.26 15.22
N PHE A 329 -0.61 4.25 13.99
CA PHE A 329 -1.42 3.12 13.52
C PHE A 329 -0.64 1.79 13.64
N GLY A 330 0.64 1.77 13.28
CA GLY A 330 1.48 0.59 13.47
C GLY A 330 1.70 0.22 14.95
N VAL A 331 1.91 1.21 15.81
CA VAL A 331 2.15 0.99 17.26
C VAL A 331 0.97 0.32 17.95
N MET A 332 -0.28 0.49 17.49
CA MET A 332 -1.44 -0.20 18.07
C MET A 332 -1.35 -1.73 17.99
N PHE A 333 -0.49 -2.29 17.11
CA PHE A 333 -0.22 -3.72 17.00
C PHE A 333 0.86 -4.23 17.96
N THR A 334 1.52 -3.34 18.69
CA THR A 334 2.69 -3.66 19.53
C THR A 334 2.36 -3.62 21.01
N PRO A 335 3.25 -4.15 21.88
CA PRO A 335 3.09 -4.03 23.35
C PRO A 335 2.95 -2.58 23.85
N SER A 336 3.53 -1.61 23.13
CA SER A 336 3.45 -0.18 23.48
C SER A 336 2.21 0.54 22.95
N TRP A 337 1.14 -0.17 22.62
CA TRP A 337 -0.13 0.39 22.12
C TRP A 337 -0.67 1.54 22.98
N ASN A 338 -0.43 1.52 24.28
CA ASN A 338 -0.88 2.55 25.23
C ASN A 338 -0.17 3.92 25.04
N ALA A 339 0.91 3.98 24.26
CA ALA A 339 1.52 5.23 23.85
C ALA A 339 0.68 6.00 22.82
N VAL A 340 -0.21 5.29 22.10
CA VAL A 340 -0.97 5.85 20.99
C VAL A 340 -2.50 5.77 21.15
N SER A 341 -3.00 5.04 22.14
CA SER A 341 -4.42 4.92 22.42
C SER A 341 -4.69 4.72 23.91
N SER A 342 -5.89 5.05 24.35
CA SER A 342 -6.35 4.80 25.72
C SER A 342 -7.00 3.41 25.89
N GLU A 343 -7.22 2.69 24.79
CA GLU A 343 -7.75 1.32 24.77
C GLU A 343 -6.96 0.44 23.80
N ARG A 344 -6.91 -0.87 24.07
CA ARG A 344 -6.23 -1.82 23.20
C ARG A 344 -7.12 -2.12 21.98
N ILE A 345 -6.73 -1.59 20.82
CA ILE A 345 -7.50 -1.70 19.57
C ILE A 345 -7.23 -3.04 18.88
N ILE A 346 -5.97 -3.48 18.89
CA ILE A 346 -5.51 -4.76 18.35
C ILE A 346 -4.89 -5.56 19.49
N ASP A 347 -5.46 -6.70 19.80
CA ASP A 347 -4.98 -7.60 20.82
C ASP A 347 -4.37 -8.89 20.22
N GLU A 348 -3.97 -9.82 21.08
CA GLU A 348 -3.33 -11.07 20.67
C GLU A 348 -4.30 -12.01 19.95
N ASP A 349 -5.59 -11.98 20.29
CA ASP A 349 -6.60 -12.79 19.62
C ASP A 349 -6.82 -12.32 18.18
N LEU A 350 -6.82 -11.00 17.95
CA LEU A 350 -6.88 -10.43 16.61
C LEU A 350 -5.61 -10.77 15.80
N MET A 351 -4.43 -10.68 16.42
CA MET A 351 -3.18 -11.08 15.76
C MET A 351 -3.16 -12.57 15.43
N LYS A 352 -3.74 -13.41 16.28
CA LYS A 352 -3.91 -14.85 16.00
C LYS A 352 -4.74 -15.09 14.74
N ILE A 353 -5.83 -14.34 14.53
CA ILE A 353 -6.63 -14.41 13.30
C ILE A 353 -5.77 -14.15 12.08
N LEU A 354 -4.88 -13.14 12.12
CA LEU A 354 -3.97 -12.87 11.02
C LEU A 354 -3.01 -14.04 10.77
N TYR A 355 -2.34 -14.53 11.80
CA TYR A 355 -1.31 -15.57 11.68
C TYR A 355 -1.89 -16.93 11.26
N ASP A 356 -3.09 -17.28 11.70
CA ASP A 356 -3.78 -18.52 11.33
C ASP A 356 -4.16 -18.57 9.83
N ASN A 357 -4.16 -17.43 9.15
CA ASN A 357 -4.45 -17.33 7.71
C ASN A 357 -3.20 -17.32 6.81
N VAL A 358 -2.00 -17.44 7.38
CA VAL A 358 -0.74 -17.51 6.62
C VAL A 358 -0.59 -18.89 5.98
N ASP A 359 -0.21 -18.91 4.71
CA ASP A 359 0.09 -20.14 3.98
C ASP A 359 1.37 -19.95 3.15
N LYS A 360 2.42 -20.68 3.55
CA LYS A 360 3.75 -20.60 2.95
C LYS A 360 3.81 -21.13 1.51
N GLU A 361 3.01 -22.17 1.22
CA GLU A 361 3.03 -22.83 -0.08
C GLU A 361 2.42 -21.93 -1.17
N ARG A 362 1.22 -21.39 -0.94
CA ARG A 362 0.56 -20.49 -1.89
C ARG A 362 1.36 -19.20 -2.10
N TYR A 363 2.02 -18.72 -1.05
CA TYR A 363 2.91 -17.55 -1.11
C TYR A 363 4.13 -17.79 -2.00
N ALA A 364 4.80 -18.94 -1.80
CA ALA A 364 5.94 -19.35 -2.60
C ALA A 364 5.55 -19.60 -4.08
N LYS A 365 4.41 -20.27 -4.33
CA LYS A 365 3.86 -20.48 -5.69
C LYS A 365 3.62 -19.17 -6.43
N GLY A 366 3.18 -18.12 -5.73
CA GLY A 366 2.99 -16.77 -6.27
C GLY A 366 4.29 -15.99 -6.51
N GLY A 367 5.47 -16.60 -6.28
CA GLY A 367 6.78 -15.93 -6.43
C GLY A 367 7.09 -14.90 -5.36
N LYS A 368 6.23 -14.76 -4.33
CA LYS A 368 6.33 -13.70 -3.33
C LYS A 368 7.44 -13.94 -2.30
N LEU A 369 7.86 -15.19 -2.14
CA LEU A 369 9.03 -15.52 -1.32
C LEU A 369 10.29 -14.79 -1.83
N GLN A 370 10.55 -14.86 -3.14
CA GLN A 370 11.70 -14.16 -3.74
C GLN A 370 11.56 -12.64 -3.64
N THR A 371 10.32 -12.12 -3.79
CA THR A 371 10.04 -10.70 -3.60
C THR A 371 10.42 -10.25 -2.18
N SER A 372 10.03 -11.02 -1.15
CA SER A 372 10.36 -10.68 0.24
C SER A 372 11.88 -10.69 0.50
N ILE A 373 12.61 -11.65 -0.07
CA ILE A 373 14.07 -11.69 0.02
C ILE A 373 14.70 -10.46 -0.65
N ASN A 374 14.18 -10.05 -1.80
CA ASN A 374 14.68 -8.87 -2.50
C ASN A 374 14.44 -7.59 -1.69
N ASP A 375 13.27 -7.45 -1.09
CA ASP A 375 12.85 -6.22 -0.40
C ASP A 375 13.45 -6.10 1.01
N PHE A 376 13.56 -7.22 1.74
CA PHE A 376 13.95 -7.23 3.15
C PHE A 376 15.32 -7.84 3.44
N ASN A 377 16.00 -8.40 2.45
CA ASN A 377 17.17 -9.29 2.65
C ASN A 377 16.84 -10.45 3.62
N ASP A 378 15.55 -10.80 3.75
CA ASP A 378 15.03 -11.81 4.67
C ASP A 378 13.71 -12.39 4.13
N ALA A 379 13.56 -13.71 4.20
CA ALA A 379 12.42 -14.42 3.66
C ALA A 379 11.20 -14.31 4.57
N ALA A 380 10.09 -13.75 4.06
CA ALA A 380 8.81 -13.81 4.74
C ALA A 380 8.17 -15.20 4.57
N SER A 381 7.30 -15.57 5.51
CA SER A 381 6.61 -16.85 5.52
C SER A 381 5.32 -16.85 4.69
N GLY A 382 4.67 -15.69 4.52
CA GLY A 382 3.43 -15.62 3.76
C GLY A 382 2.78 -14.25 3.80
N ASN A 383 1.56 -14.21 3.27
CA ASN A 383 0.64 -13.08 3.34
C ASN A 383 -0.69 -13.52 3.97
N ALA A 384 -1.43 -12.59 4.53
CA ALA A 384 -2.82 -12.80 4.96
C ALA A 384 -3.54 -11.47 5.14
N LEU A 385 -4.86 -11.48 4.95
CA LEU A 385 -5.77 -10.37 5.29
C LEU A 385 -5.24 -8.98 4.89
N GLN A 386 -4.72 -8.85 3.68
CA GLN A 386 -4.18 -7.63 3.09
C GLN A 386 -2.75 -7.23 3.53
N PHE A 387 -2.10 -7.98 4.42
CA PHE A 387 -0.67 -7.84 4.73
C PHE A 387 0.15 -8.65 3.73
N ASP A 388 1.20 -8.06 3.13
CA ASP A 388 1.99 -8.71 2.08
C ASP A 388 3.09 -9.61 2.62
N TYR A 389 3.65 -9.27 3.79
CA TYR A 389 4.78 -9.96 4.37
C TYR A 389 4.49 -10.26 5.84
N ILE A 390 4.54 -11.52 6.17
CA ILE A 390 4.38 -12.02 7.54
C ILE A 390 5.51 -13.01 7.80
N TRP A 391 6.27 -12.84 8.88
CA TRP A 391 7.36 -13.71 9.28
C TRP A 391 6.96 -14.63 10.43
N ASP A 392 7.69 -15.75 10.57
CA ASP A 392 7.48 -16.70 11.68
C ASP A 392 7.79 -16.08 13.06
N ASP A 393 8.56 -15.01 13.10
CA ASP A 393 8.83 -14.24 14.33
C ASP A 393 7.73 -13.24 14.69
N GLY A 394 6.64 -13.19 13.93
CA GLY A 394 5.47 -12.35 14.15
C GLY A 394 5.55 -10.95 13.57
N ALA A 395 6.66 -10.58 12.92
CA ALA A 395 6.72 -9.31 12.19
C ALA A 395 5.80 -9.33 10.98
N ILE A 396 5.23 -8.17 10.64
CA ILE A 396 4.33 -7.97 9.51
C ILE A 396 4.70 -6.71 8.74
N ALA A 397 4.45 -6.69 7.44
CA ALA A 397 4.70 -5.51 6.63
C ALA A 397 3.78 -5.42 5.42
N LYS A 398 3.72 -4.23 4.85
CA LYS A 398 3.01 -3.92 3.61
C LYS A 398 3.83 -2.95 2.77
N SER A 399 4.00 -3.29 1.49
CA SER A 399 4.59 -2.40 0.50
C SER A 399 3.53 -1.64 -0.30
N GLY A 400 3.96 -0.58 -0.96
CA GLY A 400 3.11 0.21 -1.84
C GLY A 400 3.88 0.78 -3.03
N ASN A 401 3.19 1.05 -4.13
CA ASN A 401 3.79 1.60 -5.32
C ASN A 401 4.66 2.83 -5.01
N LEU A 402 5.66 3.10 -5.85
CA LEU A 402 6.70 4.12 -5.63
C LEU A 402 7.48 3.91 -4.32
N CYS A 403 7.61 2.65 -3.90
CA CYS A 403 8.41 2.17 -2.75
C CYS A 403 7.92 2.60 -1.36
N GLN A 404 6.62 2.84 -1.16
CA GLN A 404 6.08 3.00 0.19
C GLN A 404 6.29 1.72 1.01
N MET A 405 6.54 1.86 2.31
CA MET A 405 6.70 0.70 3.20
C MET A 405 6.25 1.02 4.63
N ILE A 406 5.46 0.12 5.21
CA ILE A 406 5.23 0.07 6.65
C ILE A 406 5.66 -1.30 7.17
N TYR A 407 6.46 -1.31 8.23
CA TYR A 407 6.94 -2.50 8.93
C TYR A 407 6.53 -2.43 10.39
N ILE A 408 5.95 -3.49 10.91
CA ILE A 408 5.42 -3.59 12.26
C ILE A 408 5.96 -4.89 12.88
N ASP A 409 6.60 -4.80 14.02
CA ASP A 409 7.21 -5.93 14.72
C ASP A 409 6.73 -5.99 16.17
N PRO A 410 5.62 -6.70 16.44
CA PRO A 410 5.09 -6.80 17.78
C PRO A 410 6.05 -7.43 18.78
N LYS A 411 6.83 -8.44 18.35
CA LYS A 411 7.80 -9.10 19.22
C LYS A 411 8.92 -8.18 19.67
N ARG A 412 9.38 -7.29 18.75
CA ARG A 412 10.48 -6.35 19.04
C ARG A 412 9.97 -4.97 19.46
N ASP A 413 8.65 -4.83 19.62
CA ASP A 413 7.98 -3.56 19.95
C ASP A 413 8.46 -2.40 19.07
N PHE A 414 8.47 -2.64 17.76
CA PHE A 414 9.03 -1.74 16.76
C PHE A 414 8.08 -1.50 15.60
N VAL A 415 8.06 -0.26 15.12
CA VAL A 415 7.31 0.15 13.93
C VAL A 415 8.16 1.09 13.09
N SER A 416 8.09 0.96 11.78
CA SER A 416 8.69 1.92 10.87
C SER A 416 7.80 2.20 9.66
N VAL A 417 7.73 3.47 9.30
CA VAL A 417 7.04 3.98 8.10
C VAL A 417 8.06 4.63 7.19
N PHE A 418 7.96 4.35 5.90
CA PHE A 418 8.78 4.96 4.86
C PHE A 418 7.89 5.45 3.72
N PHE A 419 8.12 6.70 3.31
CA PHE A 419 7.47 7.32 2.16
C PHE A 419 8.50 7.75 1.12
N SER A 420 8.15 7.57 -0.15
CA SER A 420 9.02 7.79 -1.30
C SER A 420 8.21 8.14 -2.55
N THR A 421 8.89 8.67 -3.56
CA THR A 421 8.38 8.83 -4.92
C THR A 421 9.34 8.25 -5.95
N THR A 422 9.97 7.12 -5.61
CA THR A 422 10.84 6.38 -6.53
C THR A 422 10.06 6.02 -7.81
N PRO A 423 10.53 6.40 -9.01
CA PRO A 423 9.79 6.15 -10.24
C PRO A 423 9.69 4.65 -10.55
N PHE A 424 8.58 4.26 -11.17
CA PHE A 424 8.35 2.89 -11.61
C PHE A 424 9.35 2.41 -12.68
N VAL A 425 9.80 3.33 -13.53
CA VAL A 425 10.76 3.09 -14.61
C VAL A 425 11.89 4.13 -14.55
N ASP A 426 12.90 3.98 -15.39
CA ASP A 426 13.99 4.95 -15.52
C ASP A 426 14.76 5.19 -14.20
N GLY A 427 15.33 4.10 -13.66
CA GLY A 427 16.04 4.12 -12.39
C GLY A 427 15.18 3.74 -11.20
N TYR A 428 14.13 2.97 -11.47
CA TYR A 428 13.27 2.41 -10.43
C TYR A 428 14.09 1.80 -9.30
N GLY A 429 13.96 2.40 -8.13
CA GLY A 429 14.55 1.90 -6.91
C GLY A 429 13.90 0.59 -6.49
N GLU A 430 14.67 -0.21 -5.83
CA GLU A 430 14.18 -1.41 -5.17
C GLU A 430 13.48 -1.04 -3.85
N PHE A 431 12.60 -1.91 -3.34
CA PHE A 431 11.88 -1.72 -2.07
C PHE A 431 12.78 -1.95 -0.83
N LYS A 432 14.02 -1.46 -0.84
CA LYS A 432 15.02 -1.74 0.22
C LYS A 432 14.77 -1.05 1.55
N ALA A 433 13.82 -0.13 1.66
CA ALA A 433 13.43 0.43 2.96
C ALA A 433 13.09 -0.66 3.98
N GLY A 434 12.41 -1.72 3.54
CA GLY A 434 12.07 -2.86 4.38
C GLY A 434 13.29 -3.56 5.02
N ALA A 435 14.39 -3.70 4.27
CA ALA A 435 15.62 -4.30 4.79
C ALA A 435 16.21 -3.49 5.95
N TYR A 436 16.25 -2.16 5.83
CA TYR A 436 16.70 -1.28 6.92
C TYR A 436 15.77 -1.34 8.11
N GLN A 437 14.45 -1.30 7.88
CA GLN A 437 13.44 -1.35 8.94
C GLN A 437 13.59 -2.63 9.78
N ARG A 438 13.69 -3.78 9.11
CA ARG A 438 13.85 -5.08 9.77
C ARG A 438 15.22 -5.22 10.48
N ALA A 439 16.30 -4.75 9.87
CA ALA A 439 17.64 -4.77 10.47
C ALA A 439 17.70 -3.89 11.73
N VAL A 440 17.10 -2.69 11.71
CA VAL A 440 17.04 -1.81 12.87
C VAL A 440 16.21 -2.44 14.00
N ALA A 441 15.07 -3.08 13.69
CA ALA A 441 14.26 -3.77 14.69
C ALA A 441 15.07 -4.87 15.39
N LYS A 442 15.80 -5.69 14.64
CA LYS A 442 16.69 -6.73 15.18
C LYS A 442 17.82 -6.14 16.01
N MET A 443 18.52 -5.13 15.48
CA MET A 443 19.63 -4.44 16.19
C MET A 443 19.19 -3.87 17.54
N LEU A 444 18.05 -3.19 17.60
CA LEU A 444 17.52 -2.60 18.84
C LEU A 444 17.10 -3.64 19.87
N ASN A 445 16.89 -4.88 19.44
CA ASN A 445 16.57 -6.02 20.30
C ASN A 445 17.79 -6.90 20.63
N GLY A 446 18.99 -6.51 20.16
CA GLY A 446 20.24 -7.22 20.43
C GLY A 446 20.45 -8.50 19.59
N GLU A 447 19.82 -8.58 18.42
CA GLU A 447 19.92 -9.70 17.45
C GLU A 447 20.88 -9.38 16.30
#